data_4d4495da7261de87c062ea947b6f79cc
#
_entry.id   4d4495da7261de87c062ea947b6f79cc
#
_cell.length_a   1.000
_cell.length_b   1.000
_cell.length_c   1.000
_cell.angle_alpha   90.00
_cell.angle_beta   90.00
_cell.angle_gamma   90.00
#
_symmetry.space_group_name_H-M   'P 1'
#
loop_
_entity.id
_entity.type
_entity.pdbx_description
1 polymer ?
#
loop_
_entity_poly.entity_id
_entity_poly.type
_entity_poly.pdbx_seq_one_letter_code
_entity_poly.pdbx_strand_id
1 'polypeptide(L)'
;MLKRNNLSMQALIKGEQVSGSKLNGKLRDELLAEGLLLVVFHGSRQSFRARDVEALKRFLTDKDEKYRLLEVDASDSRASMATKTGNSKLVMVRSCPGFPVNSYEPIECRLNGYPFMINPQEGSFLFVTDWKTFIIPEDVIVIGIENMENFRMIRWQKAFFEKYLQSHEFSNRVLFVSRYPQSTDLRRWLCSIPNHYL
;
A
#
# COMPACT_ATOMS: atom_id res chain seq x y z
N MET A 1 5.59 5.26 -16.93
CA MET A 1 6.66 4.51 -17.62
C MET A 1 7.64 3.82 -16.65
N LEU A 2 8.09 4.45 -15.57
CA LEU A 2 9.07 3.89 -14.61
C LEU A 2 8.64 2.56 -13.92
N LYS A 3 7.36 2.39 -13.54
CA LYS A 3 6.89 1.15 -12.87
C LYS A 3 6.98 -0.11 -13.73
N ARG A 4 6.81 0.00 -15.04
CA ARG A 4 6.81 -1.15 -15.97
C ARG A 4 8.23 -1.69 -16.22
N ASN A 5 9.23 -0.80 -16.25
CA ASN A 5 10.62 -1.20 -16.39
C ASN A 5 11.16 -1.91 -15.15
N ASN A 6 10.75 -1.48 -13.94
CA ASN A 6 11.18 -2.11 -12.70
C ASN A 6 10.72 -3.57 -12.59
N LEU A 7 9.46 -3.86 -12.93
CA LEU A 7 8.94 -5.24 -12.91
C LEU A 7 9.69 -6.17 -13.87
N SER A 8 10.04 -5.67 -15.07
CA SER A 8 10.80 -6.45 -16.04
C SER A 8 12.23 -6.71 -15.59
N MET A 9 12.88 -5.73 -14.95
CA MET A 9 14.20 -5.91 -14.37
C MET A 9 14.17 -6.86 -13.18
N GLN A 10 13.17 -6.77 -12.31
CA GLN A 10 12.98 -7.74 -11.21
C GLN A 10 12.85 -9.18 -11.73
N ALA A 11 12.08 -9.41 -12.80
CA ALA A 11 11.95 -10.71 -13.41
C ALA A 11 13.30 -11.23 -13.94
N LEU A 12 14.08 -10.36 -14.63
CA LEU A 12 15.39 -10.73 -15.13
C LEU A 12 16.39 -11.09 -14.03
N ILE A 13 16.43 -10.35 -12.92
CA ILE A 13 17.32 -10.67 -11.77
C ILE A 13 16.84 -11.88 -10.96
N LYS A 14 15.60 -12.32 -11.13
CA LYS A 14 15.09 -13.61 -10.61
C LYS A 14 15.39 -14.78 -11.59
N GLY A 15 16.04 -14.51 -12.72
CA GLY A 15 16.34 -15.52 -13.74
C GLY A 15 15.17 -15.85 -14.67
N GLU A 16 14.07 -15.10 -14.58
CA GLU A 16 12.88 -15.29 -15.41
C GLU A 16 13.08 -14.73 -16.83
N GLN A 17 12.27 -15.24 -17.77
CA GLN A 17 12.23 -14.71 -19.14
C GLN A 17 11.27 -13.52 -19.25
N VAL A 18 11.69 -12.48 -19.97
CA VAL A 18 10.92 -11.27 -20.19
C VAL A 18 10.75 -11.01 -21.68
N SER A 19 9.52 -10.78 -22.13
CA SER A 19 9.23 -10.44 -23.53
C SER A 19 9.87 -9.11 -23.92
N GLY A 20 10.39 -9.01 -25.15
CA GLY A 20 11.02 -7.81 -25.68
C GLY A 20 10.12 -6.56 -25.65
N SER A 21 8.80 -6.74 -25.77
CA SER A 21 7.83 -5.63 -25.68
C SER A 21 7.69 -5.03 -24.27
N LYS A 22 8.14 -5.75 -23.24
CA LYS A 22 8.11 -5.31 -21.82
C LYS A 22 9.41 -4.61 -21.39
N LEU A 23 10.47 -4.71 -22.17
CA LEU A 23 11.74 -4.04 -21.92
C LEU A 23 11.81 -2.69 -22.63
N ASN A 24 12.43 -1.72 -21.98
CA ASN A 24 12.78 -0.47 -22.65
C ASN A 24 13.82 -0.75 -23.72
N GLY A 25 13.57 -0.34 -24.98
CA GLY A 25 14.43 -0.65 -26.12
C GLY A 25 15.87 -0.22 -25.89
N LYS A 26 16.10 1.01 -25.44
CA LYS A 26 17.44 1.56 -25.19
C LYS A 26 18.21 0.76 -24.13
N LEU A 27 17.57 0.42 -23.02
CA LEU A 27 18.19 -0.35 -21.95
C LEU A 27 18.44 -1.81 -22.40
N ARG A 28 17.49 -2.40 -23.12
CA ARG A 28 17.63 -3.75 -23.69
C ARG A 28 18.86 -3.85 -24.61
N ASP A 29 18.97 -2.89 -25.54
CA ASP A 29 20.04 -2.89 -26.52
C ASP A 29 21.41 -2.69 -25.87
N GLU A 30 21.47 -1.88 -24.83
CA GLU A 30 22.66 -1.70 -23.99
C GLU A 30 23.03 -2.99 -23.24
N LEU A 31 22.08 -3.65 -22.58
CA LEU A 31 22.33 -4.90 -21.87
C LEU A 31 22.73 -6.04 -22.81
N LEU A 32 22.26 -6.02 -24.07
CA LEU A 32 22.71 -6.95 -25.12
C LEU A 32 24.14 -6.66 -25.55
N ALA A 33 24.49 -5.39 -25.76
CA ALA A 33 25.83 -4.97 -26.11
C ALA A 33 26.87 -5.35 -25.04
N GLU A 34 26.50 -5.25 -23.77
CA GLU A 34 27.31 -5.68 -22.61
C GLU A 34 27.30 -7.21 -22.41
N GLY A 35 26.58 -7.96 -23.26
CA GLY A 35 26.50 -9.41 -23.16
C GLY A 35 25.79 -9.95 -21.93
N LEU A 36 25.00 -9.13 -21.24
CA LEU A 36 24.31 -9.47 -20.00
C LEU A 36 22.97 -10.19 -20.23
N LEU A 37 22.43 -10.11 -21.45
CA LEU A 37 21.18 -10.78 -21.83
C LEU A 37 21.43 -11.87 -22.87
N LEU A 38 20.65 -12.95 -22.75
CA LEU A 38 20.47 -13.97 -23.77
C LEU A 38 19.13 -13.73 -24.46
N VAL A 39 19.15 -13.83 -25.81
CA VAL A 39 17.94 -13.82 -26.62
C VAL A 39 17.40 -15.24 -26.71
N VAL A 40 16.12 -15.40 -26.38
CA VAL A 40 15.40 -16.68 -26.52
C VAL A 40 14.28 -16.47 -27.52
N PHE A 41 14.27 -17.30 -28.56
CA PHE A 41 13.26 -17.26 -29.63
C PHE A 41 12.13 -18.25 -29.34
N HIS A 42 10.90 -17.77 -29.44
CA HIS A 42 9.70 -18.61 -29.46
C HIS A 42 8.94 -18.32 -30.76
N GLY A 43 9.28 -19.02 -31.82
CA GLY A 43 8.82 -18.70 -33.16
C GLY A 43 9.33 -17.31 -33.59
N SER A 44 8.42 -16.42 -33.99
CA SER A 44 8.76 -15.03 -34.36
C SER A 44 8.89 -14.07 -33.16
N ARG A 45 8.63 -14.53 -31.96
CA ARG A 45 8.66 -13.67 -30.73
C ARG A 45 10.02 -13.83 -30.04
N GLN A 46 10.59 -12.68 -29.66
CA GLN A 46 11.81 -12.62 -28.87
C GLN A 46 11.48 -12.39 -27.39
N SER A 47 12.15 -13.16 -26.55
CA SER A 47 12.22 -12.95 -25.10
C SER A 47 13.67 -12.90 -24.67
N PHE A 48 13.91 -12.35 -23.49
CA PHE A 48 15.25 -12.12 -22.95
C PHE A 48 15.36 -12.73 -21.57
N ARG A 49 16.53 -13.26 -21.26
CA ARG A 49 16.88 -13.79 -19.94
C ARG A 49 18.28 -13.29 -19.58
N ALA A 50 18.54 -13.07 -18.29
CA ALA A 50 19.88 -12.77 -17.83
C ALA A 50 20.83 -13.92 -18.15
N ARG A 51 22.03 -13.62 -18.71
CA ARG A 51 23.11 -14.60 -18.91
C ARG A 51 23.76 -14.93 -17.57
N ASP A 52 24.03 -13.90 -16.77
CA ASP A 52 24.54 -13.97 -15.42
C ASP A 52 23.78 -12.93 -14.58
N VAL A 53 23.04 -13.42 -13.58
CA VAL A 53 22.19 -12.59 -12.74
C VAL A 53 23.03 -11.63 -11.88
N GLU A 54 24.17 -12.11 -11.37
CA GLU A 54 25.02 -11.28 -10.51
C GLU A 54 25.79 -10.22 -11.32
N ALA A 55 26.22 -10.53 -12.54
CA ALA A 55 26.80 -9.53 -13.43
C ALA A 55 25.75 -8.48 -13.84
N LEU A 56 24.52 -8.90 -14.13
CA LEU A 56 23.41 -7.99 -14.43
C LEU A 56 23.10 -7.06 -13.24
N LYS A 57 23.04 -7.59 -12.03
CA LYS A 57 22.81 -6.79 -10.81
C LYS A 57 23.90 -5.73 -10.61
N ARG A 58 25.18 -6.11 -10.75
CA ARG A 58 26.30 -5.17 -10.63
C ARG A 58 26.20 -4.06 -11.66
N PHE A 59 26.03 -4.39 -12.91
CA PHE A 59 25.89 -3.43 -14.00
C PHE A 59 24.74 -2.44 -13.77
N LEU A 60 23.56 -2.93 -13.38
CA LEU A 60 22.41 -2.10 -13.11
C LEU A 60 22.67 -1.17 -11.92
N THR A 61 23.30 -1.67 -10.85
CA THR A 61 23.63 -0.89 -9.65
C THR A 61 24.65 0.21 -9.94
N ASP A 62 25.66 -0.08 -10.74
CA ASP A 62 26.68 0.90 -11.13
C ASP A 62 26.11 1.99 -12.05
N LYS A 63 25.13 1.64 -12.87
CA LYS A 63 24.49 2.57 -13.78
C LYS A 63 23.53 3.54 -13.09
N ASP A 64 22.68 3.06 -12.18
CA ASP A 64 21.73 3.88 -11.42
C ASP A 64 21.46 3.21 -10.07
N GLU A 65 21.79 3.92 -9.00
CA GLU A 65 21.55 3.47 -7.63
C GLU A 65 20.11 3.02 -7.36
N LYS A 66 19.14 3.50 -8.16
CA LYS A 66 17.74 3.04 -8.12
C LYS A 66 17.59 1.54 -8.37
N TYR A 67 18.52 0.91 -9.09
CA TYR A 67 18.44 -0.53 -9.34
C TYR A 67 18.75 -1.40 -8.12
N ARG A 68 19.36 -0.84 -7.06
CA ARG A 68 19.43 -1.48 -5.73
C ARG A 68 18.05 -1.78 -5.15
N LEU A 69 17.04 -1.01 -5.57
CA LEU A 69 15.65 -1.17 -5.14
C LEU A 69 14.95 -2.41 -5.73
N LEU A 70 15.54 -3.04 -6.73
CA LEU A 70 14.97 -4.26 -7.33
C LEU A 70 15.04 -5.48 -6.39
N GLU A 71 15.91 -5.43 -5.37
CA GLU A 71 16.04 -6.48 -4.34
C GLU A 71 15.12 -6.27 -3.13
N VAL A 72 14.33 -5.20 -3.14
CA VAL A 72 13.50 -4.81 -2.03
C VAL A 72 12.07 -5.33 -2.21
N ASP A 73 11.58 -6.06 -1.22
CA ASP A 73 10.20 -6.51 -1.17
C ASP A 73 9.28 -5.42 -0.58
N ALA A 74 8.01 -5.45 -1.01
CA ALA A 74 6.99 -4.51 -0.53
C ALA A 74 6.73 -4.61 1.00
N SER A 75 7.23 -5.68 1.64
CA SER A 75 7.15 -5.94 3.09
C SER A 75 8.35 -5.43 3.88
N ASP A 76 9.42 -4.96 3.20
CA ASP A 76 10.64 -4.52 3.87
C ASP A 76 10.41 -3.29 4.76
N SER A 77 10.96 -3.32 5.96
CA SER A 77 10.97 -2.17 6.87
C SER A 77 12.00 -1.12 6.42
N ARG A 78 11.89 0.11 6.93
CA ARG A 78 12.89 1.16 6.68
C ARG A 78 14.31 0.75 7.11
N ALA A 79 14.42 0.00 8.20
CA ALA A 79 15.71 -0.47 8.70
C ALA A 79 16.32 -1.51 7.75
N SER A 80 15.53 -2.51 7.30
CA SER A 80 15.99 -3.51 6.32
C SER A 80 16.32 -2.86 4.97
N MET A 81 15.58 -1.82 4.59
CA MET A 81 15.83 -1.03 3.39
C MET A 81 17.15 -0.29 3.44
N ALA A 82 17.44 0.38 4.56
CA ALA A 82 18.71 1.09 4.76
C ALA A 82 19.91 0.13 4.68
N THR A 83 19.76 -1.08 5.20
CA THR A 83 20.80 -2.12 5.15
C THR A 83 21.04 -2.62 3.71
N LYS A 84 19.95 -2.85 2.95
CA LYS A 84 20.03 -3.37 1.57
C LYS A 84 20.50 -2.33 0.55
N THR A 85 20.13 -1.07 0.73
CA THR A 85 20.35 -0.02 -0.28
C THR A 85 21.38 1.03 0.13
N GLY A 86 21.81 1.05 1.40
CA GLY A 86 22.65 2.13 1.95
C GLY A 86 21.94 3.48 2.08
N ASN A 87 20.68 3.61 1.61
CA ASN A 87 19.94 4.86 1.67
C ASN A 87 18.43 4.61 1.85
N SER A 88 17.91 4.85 3.05
CA SER A 88 16.50 4.66 3.39
C SER A 88 15.53 5.62 2.68
N LYS A 89 16.04 6.67 2.01
CA LYS A 89 15.21 7.68 1.32
C LYS A 89 14.88 7.33 -0.13
N LEU A 90 15.55 6.33 -0.71
CA LEU A 90 15.34 5.92 -2.11
C LEU A 90 13.98 5.29 -2.38
N VAL A 91 13.32 4.77 -1.34
CA VAL A 91 11.97 4.20 -1.44
C VAL A 91 11.04 4.86 -0.44
N MET A 92 9.85 5.22 -0.89
CA MET A 92 8.76 5.62 0.00
C MET A 92 8.20 4.38 0.71
N VAL A 93 8.85 3.97 1.79
CA VAL A 93 8.30 2.96 2.71
C VAL A 93 7.28 3.64 3.60
N ARG A 94 6.09 3.08 3.67
CA ARG A 94 5.07 3.56 4.61
C ARG A 94 5.58 3.40 6.03
N SER A 95 5.89 4.53 6.68
CA SER A 95 6.37 4.54 8.05
C SER A 95 5.27 4.26 9.08
N CYS A 96 4.02 4.43 8.68
CA CYS A 96 2.85 4.23 9.53
C CYS A 96 1.76 3.51 8.75
N PRO A 97 1.64 2.17 8.84
CA PRO A 97 0.50 1.43 8.32
C PRO A 97 -0.76 1.80 9.10
N GLY A 98 -1.94 1.56 8.51
CA GLY A 98 -3.20 1.81 9.19
C GLY A 98 -4.00 2.99 8.61
N PHE A 99 -4.99 3.43 9.38
CA PHE A 99 -5.91 4.49 8.97
C PHE A 99 -6.50 5.22 10.18
N PRO A 100 -6.95 6.48 10.01
CA PRO A 100 -7.60 7.22 11.07
C PRO A 100 -9.05 6.81 11.25
N VAL A 101 -9.52 6.84 12.51
CA VAL A 101 -10.89 6.55 12.93
C VAL A 101 -11.42 7.65 13.84
N ASN A 102 -12.73 7.89 13.77
CA ASN A 102 -13.43 8.87 14.62
C ASN A 102 -14.85 8.37 14.92
N SER A 103 -15.48 8.89 15.98
CA SER A 103 -16.85 8.56 16.34
C SER A 103 -17.53 9.71 17.09
N TYR A 104 -18.86 9.74 17.11
CA TYR A 104 -19.61 10.68 17.94
C TYR A 104 -19.71 10.22 19.38
N GLU A 105 -19.99 8.92 19.54
CA GLU A 105 -20.17 8.25 20.81
C GLU A 105 -19.05 7.23 21.02
N PRO A 106 -18.75 6.88 22.27
CA PRO A 106 -17.77 5.84 22.57
C PRO A 106 -18.17 4.51 21.90
N ILE A 107 -17.21 3.88 21.24
CA ILE A 107 -17.38 2.54 20.63
C ILE A 107 -16.37 1.60 21.28
N GLU A 108 -16.87 0.57 21.95
CA GLU A 108 -16.02 -0.50 22.47
C GLU A 108 -15.62 -1.44 21.34
N CYS A 109 -14.34 -1.47 21.06
CA CYS A 109 -13.72 -2.29 20.02
C CYS A 109 -12.72 -3.26 20.63
N ARG A 110 -12.06 -4.05 19.81
CA ARG A 110 -10.89 -4.85 20.20
C ARG A 110 -9.71 -4.56 19.28
N LEU A 111 -8.53 -4.46 19.87
CA LEU A 111 -7.27 -4.28 19.15
C LEU A 111 -6.22 -5.19 19.77
N ASN A 112 -5.57 -6.03 18.98
CA ASN A 112 -4.59 -7.02 19.45
C ASN A 112 -5.16 -7.96 20.55
N GLY A 113 -6.45 -8.26 20.49
CA GLY A 113 -7.15 -9.10 21.48
C GLY A 113 -7.58 -8.38 22.76
N TYR A 114 -7.21 -7.11 22.96
CA TYR A 114 -7.55 -6.31 24.14
C TYR A 114 -8.72 -5.36 23.87
N PRO A 115 -9.51 -4.99 24.90
CA PRO A 115 -10.49 -3.93 24.78
C PRO A 115 -9.85 -2.62 24.33
N PHE A 116 -10.47 -1.97 23.36
CA PHE A 116 -10.00 -0.71 22.79
C PHE A 116 -11.18 0.24 22.58
N MET A 117 -11.15 1.40 23.23
CA MET A 117 -12.22 2.39 23.17
C MET A 117 -11.95 3.43 22.09
N ILE A 118 -12.84 3.57 21.12
CA ILE A 118 -12.84 4.69 20.18
C ILE A 118 -13.69 5.79 20.81
N ASN A 119 -13.05 6.83 21.32
CA ASN A 119 -13.70 8.01 21.89
C ASN A 119 -12.78 9.24 21.79
N PRO A 120 -12.45 9.70 20.57
CA PRO A 120 -11.61 10.87 20.41
C PRO A 120 -12.34 12.14 20.89
N GLN A 121 -11.59 13.08 21.41
CA GLN A 121 -12.09 14.40 21.74
C GLN A 121 -12.43 15.20 20.47
N GLU A 122 -13.27 16.22 20.61
CA GLU A 122 -13.58 17.12 19.50
C GLU A 122 -12.30 17.73 18.91
N GLY A 123 -12.22 17.79 17.58
CA GLY A 123 -11.04 18.25 16.86
C GLY A 123 -9.88 17.26 16.79
N SER A 124 -10.06 16.04 17.36
CA SER A 124 -9.07 14.95 17.30
C SER A 124 -9.62 13.71 16.62
N PHE A 125 -8.74 12.73 16.39
CA PHE A 125 -9.08 11.40 15.92
C PHE A 125 -8.03 10.40 16.42
N LEU A 126 -8.37 9.11 16.41
CA LEU A 126 -7.42 8.04 16.69
C LEU A 126 -6.86 7.48 15.38
N PHE A 127 -5.65 6.90 15.46
CA PHE A 127 -5.03 6.24 14.31
C PHE A 127 -4.78 4.76 14.65
N VAL A 128 -5.40 3.85 13.90
CA VAL A 128 -5.27 2.40 14.11
C VAL A 128 -4.17 1.88 13.21
N THR A 129 -3.03 1.48 13.80
CA THR A 129 -1.88 0.93 13.09
C THR A 129 -1.99 -0.59 12.88
N ASP A 130 -2.43 -1.31 13.89
CA ASP A 130 -2.56 -2.78 13.87
C ASP A 130 -3.95 -3.21 13.35
N TRP A 131 -4.33 -2.63 12.23
CA TRP A 131 -5.66 -2.77 11.63
C TRP A 131 -6.08 -4.22 11.35
N LYS A 132 -5.14 -5.16 11.20
CA LYS A 132 -5.44 -6.58 10.97
C LYS A 132 -6.12 -7.26 12.15
N THR A 133 -5.92 -6.72 13.34
CA THR A 133 -6.49 -7.23 14.60
C THR A 133 -7.56 -6.29 15.15
N PHE A 134 -7.91 -5.25 14.39
CA PHE A 134 -8.93 -4.28 14.78
C PHE A 134 -10.32 -4.83 14.46
N ILE A 135 -11.11 -5.07 15.50
CA ILE A 135 -12.47 -5.63 15.45
C ILE A 135 -13.44 -4.63 16.05
N ILE A 136 -14.50 -4.33 15.33
CA ILE A 136 -15.60 -3.47 15.77
C ILE A 136 -16.88 -4.30 15.98
N PRO A 137 -17.84 -3.84 16.79
CA PRO A 137 -19.14 -4.51 16.94
C PRO A 137 -19.90 -4.55 15.61
N GLU A 138 -20.66 -5.63 15.38
CA GLU A 138 -21.37 -5.88 14.12
C GLU A 138 -22.47 -4.85 13.81
N ASP A 139 -23.04 -4.24 14.86
CA ASP A 139 -24.09 -3.22 14.76
C ASP A 139 -23.54 -1.80 14.42
N VAL A 140 -22.24 -1.65 14.33
CA VAL A 140 -21.59 -0.39 13.96
C VAL A 140 -21.57 -0.21 12.45
N ILE A 141 -22.06 0.93 11.97
CA ILE A 141 -21.97 1.32 10.56
C ILE A 141 -20.66 2.07 10.33
N VAL A 142 -19.96 1.72 9.26
CA VAL A 142 -18.71 2.39 8.88
C VAL A 142 -19.00 3.42 7.78
N ILE A 143 -18.60 4.67 8.00
CA ILE A 143 -18.76 5.75 7.01
C ILE A 143 -17.38 6.27 6.59
N GLY A 144 -17.12 6.23 5.27
CA GLY A 144 -15.89 6.75 4.70
C GLY A 144 -15.94 8.26 4.44
N ILE A 145 -15.05 9.02 5.05
CA ILE A 145 -14.92 10.47 4.83
C ILE A 145 -13.65 10.75 4.03
N GLU A 146 -13.80 11.34 2.85
CA GLU A 146 -12.66 11.63 1.97
C GLU A 146 -11.89 12.89 2.42
N ASN A 147 -12.62 13.96 2.76
CA ASN A 147 -12.00 15.22 3.18
C ASN A 147 -11.55 15.15 4.63
N MET A 148 -10.25 15.35 4.87
CA MET A 148 -9.64 15.24 6.21
C MET A 148 -10.12 16.33 7.17
N GLU A 149 -10.47 17.50 6.69
CA GLU A 149 -11.03 18.57 7.51
C GLU A 149 -12.43 18.18 8.02
N ASN A 150 -13.30 17.70 7.11
CA ASN A 150 -14.61 17.18 7.48
C ASN A 150 -14.51 16.00 8.45
N PHE A 151 -13.54 15.10 8.24
CA PHE A 151 -13.29 13.97 9.13
C PHE A 151 -12.88 14.41 10.54
N ARG A 152 -12.02 15.41 10.65
CA ARG A 152 -11.59 15.97 11.94
C ARG A 152 -12.72 16.68 12.65
N MET A 153 -13.58 17.37 11.90
CA MET A 153 -14.70 18.18 12.39
C MET A 153 -16.03 17.42 12.34
N ILE A 154 -15.99 16.09 12.36
CA ILE A 154 -17.16 15.24 12.11
C ILE A 154 -18.31 15.48 13.12
N ARG A 155 -17.99 15.85 14.34
CA ARG A 155 -18.99 16.12 15.39
C ARG A 155 -19.91 17.29 15.04
N TRP A 156 -19.43 18.27 14.29
CA TRP A 156 -20.25 19.39 13.84
C TRP A 156 -21.29 18.97 12.81
N GLN A 157 -21.10 17.82 12.18
CA GLN A 157 -21.99 17.26 11.18
C GLN A 157 -22.93 16.19 11.77
N LYS A 158 -22.92 16.00 13.11
CA LYS A 158 -23.67 14.95 13.79
C LYS A 158 -25.15 14.96 13.39
N ALA A 159 -25.82 16.10 13.46
CA ALA A 159 -27.25 16.24 13.14
C ALA A 159 -27.57 15.83 11.69
N PHE A 160 -26.67 16.11 10.75
CA PHE A 160 -26.84 15.69 9.36
C PHE A 160 -26.79 14.16 9.21
N PHE A 161 -25.80 13.51 9.79
CA PHE A 161 -25.67 12.06 9.71
C PHE A 161 -26.76 11.32 10.49
N GLU A 162 -27.14 11.80 11.67
CA GLU A 162 -28.25 11.22 12.43
C GLU A 162 -29.56 11.23 11.63
N LYS A 163 -29.88 12.35 11.01
CA LYS A 163 -31.05 12.45 10.14
C LYS A 163 -30.98 11.48 8.94
N TYR A 164 -29.81 11.37 8.32
CA TYR A 164 -29.60 10.46 7.20
C TYR A 164 -29.76 8.99 7.62
N LEU A 165 -29.14 8.59 8.73
CA LEU A 165 -29.20 7.23 9.24
C LEU A 165 -30.61 6.83 9.64
N GLN A 166 -31.35 7.71 10.33
CA GLN A 166 -32.76 7.50 10.70
C GLN A 166 -33.64 7.32 9.49
N SER A 167 -33.46 8.12 8.44
CA SER A 167 -34.24 8.00 7.19
C SER A 167 -34.01 6.69 6.43
N HIS A 168 -32.93 5.96 6.72
CA HIS A 168 -32.58 4.69 6.08
C HIS A 168 -32.64 3.50 7.07
N GLU A 169 -33.20 3.69 8.27
CA GLU A 169 -33.34 2.67 9.31
C GLU A 169 -32.00 2.07 9.75
N PHE A 170 -30.90 2.81 9.61
CA PHE A 170 -29.58 2.39 10.05
C PHE A 170 -29.35 2.63 11.54
N SER A 171 -28.44 1.84 12.13
CA SER A 171 -27.96 2.08 13.50
C SER A 171 -27.33 3.46 13.63
N ASN A 172 -27.55 4.12 14.78
CA ASN A 172 -26.88 5.38 15.10
C ASN A 172 -25.44 5.21 15.62
N ARG A 173 -24.96 3.95 15.76
CA ARG A 173 -23.57 3.67 16.13
C ARG A 173 -22.69 3.72 14.89
N VAL A 174 -21.92 4.79 14.78
CA VAL A 174 -21.15 5.09 13.56
C VAL A 174 -19.67 5.21 13.86
N LEU A 175 -18.88 4.47 13.12
CA LEU A 175 -17.44 4.65 13.03
C LEU A 175 -17.11 5.38 11.72
N PHE A 176 -16.52 6.55 11.83
CA PHE A 176 -15.99 7.28 10.69
C PHE A 176 -14.56 6.86 10.42
N VAL A 177 -14.24 6.64 9.16
CA VAL A 177 -12.90 6.29 8.70
C VAL A 177 -12.47 7.23 7.58
N SER A 178 -11.17 7.50 7.47
CA SER A 178 -10.66 8.28 6.35
C SER A 178 -9.54 7.54 5.65
N ARG A 179 -9.53 7.61 4.32
CA ARG A 179 -8.45 7.05 3.50
C ARG A 179 -7.25 7.97 3.37
N TYR A 180 -7.26 9.11 4.02
CA TYR A 180 -6.12 10.03 4.01
C TYR A 180 -5.10 9.70 5.12
N PRO A 181 -3.81 9.66 4.82
CA PRO A 181 -3.18 9.62 3.52
C PRO A 181 -3.49 8.26 2.85
N GLN A 182 -3.88 8.26 1.60
CA GLN A 182 -4.44 7.13 0.83
C GLN A 182 -3.92 5.75 1.25
N SER A 183 -4.69 5.05 2.08
CA SER A 183 -4.29 3.80 2.68
C SER A 183 -4.96 2.61 2.00
N THR A 184 -4.15 1.72 1.44
CA THR A 184 -4.62 0.39 1.00
C THR A 184 -5.08 -0.47 2.18
N ASP A 185 -4.65 -0.15 3.41
CA ASP A 185 -4.98 -0.90 4.61
C ASP A 185 -6.44 -0.74 4.99
N LEU A 186 -6.98 0.49 4.90
CA LEU A 186 -8.40 0.73 5.09
C LEU A 186 -9.25 -0.14 4.15
N ARG A 187 -8.91 -0.17 2.85
CA ARG A 187 -9.63 -1.01 1.88
C ARG A 187 -9.58 -2.50 2.25
N ARG A 188 -8.41 -3.00 2.65
CA ARG A 188 -8.25 -4.40 3.05
C ARG A 188 -9.05 -4.72 4.30
N TRP A 189 -9.05 -3.81 5.28
CA TRP A 189 -9.82 -3.95 6.50
C TRP A 189 -11.32 -3.95 6.22
N LEU A 190 -11.83 -3.01 5.42
CA LEU A 190 -13.25 -2.97 5.01
C LEU A 190 -13.70 -4.26 4.31
N CYS A 191 -12.83 -4.88 3.51
CA CYS A 191 -13.11 -6.16 2.88
C CYS A 191 -13.09 -7.36 3.85
N SER A 192 -12.58 -7.19 5.08
CA SER A 192 -12.45 -8.25 6.09
C SER A 192 -13.51 -8.22 7.18
N ILE A 193 -14.32 -7.17 7.26
CA ILE A 193 -15.37 -7.01 8.27
C ILE A 193 -16.76 -7.23 7.67
N PRO A 194 -17.75 -7.73 8.46
CA PRO A 194 -19.13 -7.93 7.99
C PRO A 194 -19.98 -6.68 8.02
N ASN A 195 -19.50 -5.58 8.61
CA ASN A 195 -20.24 -4.35 8.86
C ASN A 195 -20.69 -3.64 7.58
N HIS A 196 -21.83 -2.96 7.66
CA HIS A 196 -22.26 -2.05 6.60
C HIS A 196 -21.27 -0.91 6.43
N TYR A 197 -20.97 -0.60 5.18
CA TYR A 197 -20.04 0.43 4.77
C TYR A 197 -20.70 1.39 3.77
N LEU A 198 -20.63 2.71 4.05
CA LEU A 198 -21.16 3.80 3.25
C LEU A 198 -20.04 4.75 2.80
#